data_1216335e3fa555aa91457894fd345644
#
_entry.id   1216335e3fa555aa91457894fd345644
#
_cell.length_a   1.000
_cell.length_b   1.000
_cell.length_c   1.000
_cell.angle_alpha   90.00
_cell.angle_beta   90.00
_cell.angle_gamma   90.00
#
_symmetry.space_group_name_H-M   'P 1'
#
loop_
_entity.id
_entity.type
_entity.pdbx_description
1 polymer ?
#
loop_
_entity_poly.entity_id
_entity_poly.type
_entity_poly.pdbx_seq_one_letter_code
_entity_poly.pdbx_strand_id
1 'polypeptide(L)'
;MFYRRRGTVPRRMSGKIMETKLLLHVCCAPCTAGCVERLLEAGRQVTLYYSNSNIATADEFERRLESVRALAGIFDLPLEIDRYDHPSWLGCAGCLAAEPERGARCPVCFNFSLERTARRAAALGANFATTLTVSPHKSSRVIFEVGSRWNHFEPHDFKKKNGFLRSRELARKYGFYLQNFCGCEFSRRED
;
A
#
# COMPACT_ATOMS: atom_id res chain seq x y z
N MET A 1 3.89 -34.29 61.38
CA MET A 1 4.68 -34.54 60.16
C MET A 1 3.81 -34.14 58.95
N PHE A 2 3.89 -32.86 58.47
CA PHE A 2 3.00 -32.32 57.43
C PHE A 2 3.77 -32.24 56.12
N TYR A 3 3.34 -33.02 55.13
CA TYR A 3 3.89 -33.09 53.78
C TYR A 3 3.25 -31.99 52.95
N ARG A 4 3.97 -30.88 52.63
CA ARG A 4 3.55 -29.84 51.68
C ARG A 4 3.75 -30.33 50.25
N ARG A 5 2.66 -30.58 49.53
CA ARG A 5 2.69 -30.79 48.09
C ARG A 5 2.97 -29.45 47.41
N ARG A 6 4.07 -29.31 46.68
CA ARG A 6 4.35 -28.19 45.78
C ARG A 6 3.52 -28.38 44.54
N GLY A 7 2.57 -27.49 44.35
CA GLY A 7 1.79 -27.36 43.08
C GLY A 7 2.72 -26.86 41.98
N THR A 8 2.86 -27.61 40.90
CA THR A 8 3.52 -27.20 39.66
C THR A 8 2.61 -26.25 38.92
N VAL A 9 3.03 -24.98 38.77
CA VAL A 9 2.36 -23.98 37.94
C VAL A 9 2.51 -24.41 36.47
N PRO A 10 1.44 -24.53 35.70
CA PRO A 10 1.55 -24.87 34.28
C PRO A 10 2.25 -23.73 33.53
N ARG A 11 3.35 -24.07 32.88
CA ARG A 11 4.13 -23.21 31.99
C ARG A 11 3.21 -22.78 30.86
N ARG A 12 2.82 -21.50 30.82
CA ARG A 12 2.12 -20.90 29.68
C ARG A 12 2.97 -21.13 28.43
N MET A 13 2.49 -21.99 27.54
CA MET A 13 3.02 -22.09 26.20
C MET A 13 2.69 -20.77 25.50
N SER A 14 3.66 -19.87 25.35
CA SER A 14 3.57 -18.73 24.47
C SER A 14 3.54 -19.27 23.04
N GLY A 15 2.36 -19.50 22.53
CA GLY A 15 2.16 -19.72 21.11
C GLY A 15 2.68 -18.48 20.39
N LYS A 16 3.82 -18.61 19.72
CA LYS A 16 4.34 -17.60 18.81
C LYS A 16 3.29 -17.46 17.71
N ILE A 17 2.41 -16.45 17.83
CA ILE A 17 1.51 -16.07 16.75
C ILE A 17 2.45 -15.78 15.59
N MET A 18 2.41 -16.61 14.55
CA MET A 18 3.17 -16.34 13.32
C MET A 18 2.63 -15.02 12.79
N GLU A 19 3.37 -13.93 12.97
CA GLU A 19 3.03 -12.63 12.42
C GLU A 19 2.97 -12.78 10.90
N THR A 20 1.75 -12.65 10.35
CA THR A 20 1.54 -12.78 8.92
C THR A 20 2.24 -11.61 8.24
N LYS A 21 3.22 -11.92 7.38
CA LYS A 21 3.93 -10.92 6.57
C LYS A 21 2.92 -10.12 5.74
N LEU A 22 3.10 -8.82 5.67
CA LEU A 22 2.26 -7.93 4.90
C LEU A 22 3.05 -7.29 3.76
N LEU A 23 2.66 -7.55 2.52
CA LEU A 23 3.13 -6.83 1.35
C LEU A 23 2.25 -5.60 1.16
N LEU A 24 2.81 -4.41 1.34
CA LEU A 24 2.07 -3.16 1.23
C LEU A 24 2.28 -2.54 -0.15
N HIS A 25 1.24 -2.53 -0.99
CA HIS A 25 1.25 -1.78 -2.24
C HIS A 25 1.40 -0.28 -1.99
N VAL A 26 2.42 0.31 -2.58
CA VAL A 26 2.82 1.71 -2.38
C VAL A 26 2.55 2.51 -3.64
N CYS A 27 1.65 3.50 -3.57
CA CYS A 27 1.38 4.40 -4.69
C CYS A 27 2.36 5.58 -4.76
N CYS A 28 2.83 6.09 -3.62
CA CYS A 28 3.82 7.18 -3.49
C CYS A 28 4.23 7.32 -2.03
N ALA A 29 5.37 7.96 -1.75
CA ALA A 29 5.85 8.14 -0.38
C ALA A 29 4.89 8.97 0.50
N PRO A 30 4.34 10.12 0.06
CA PRO A 30 3.40 10.89 0.88
C PRO A 30 2.20 10.08 1.36
N CYS A 31 1.62 9.22 0.50
CA CYS A 31 0.49 8.38 0.88
C CYS A 31 0.90 7.24 1.82
N THR A 32 2.14 6.79 1.74
CA THR A 32 2.63 5.60 2.44
C THR A 32 3.08 5.90 3.87
N ALA A 33 3.62 7.10 4.14
CA ALA A 33 4.28 7.41 5.41
C ALA A 33 3.38 7.16 6.64
N GLY A 34 2.16 7.68 6.65
CA GLY A 34 1.22 7.46 7.75
C GLY A 34 0.65 6.03 7.80
N CYS A 35 0.60 5.34 6.64
CA CYS A 35 0.20 3.93 6.60
C CYS A 35 1.24 3.03 7.28
N VAL A 36 2.51 3.26 6.97
CA VAL A 36 3.65 2.53 7.54
C VAL A 36 3.75 2.76 9.04
N GLU A 37 3.74 4.02 9.48
CA GLU A 37 3.76 4.36 10.91
C GLU A 37 2.70 3.56 11.68
N ARG A 38 1.45 3.59 11.20
CA ARG A 38 0.33 2.88 11.82
C ARG A 38 0.47 1.35 11.80
N LEU A 39 1.04 0.77 10.75
CA LEU A 39 1.26 -0.66 10.66
C LEU A 39 2.38 -1.13 11.57
N LEU A 40 3.47 -0.35 11.69
CA LEU A 40 4.57 -0.63 12.60
C LEU A 40 4.15 -0.50 14.07
N GLU A 41 3.35 0.53 14.43
CA GLU A 41 2.76 0.66 15.76
C GLU A 41 1.86 -0.53 16.12
N ALA A 42 1.24 -1.16 15.11
CA ALA A 42 0.46 -2.38 15.30
C ALA A 42 1.33 -3.67 15.31
N GLY A 43 2.66 -3.56 15.29
CA GLY A 43 3.59 -4.70 15.33
C GLY A 43 3.64 -5.51 14.04
N ARG A 44 3.21 -4.96 12.88
CA ARG A 44 3.18 -5.69 11.62
C ARG A 44 4.56 -5.75 10.95
N GLN A 45 4.90 -6.90 10.38
CA GLN A 45 6.05 -7.06 9.50
C GLN A 45 5.66 -6.61 8.08
N VAL A 46 6.19 -5.48 7.62
CA VAL A 46 5.82 -4.85 6.37
C VAL A 46 6.97 -4.93 5.37
N THR A 47 6.66 -5.36 4.14
CA THR A 47 7.50 -5.17 2.96
C THR A 47 6.78 -4.22 2.02
N LEU A 48 7.45 -3.18 1.55
CA LEU A 48 6.90 -2.22 0.60
C LEU A 48 6.97 -2.81 -0.82
N TYR A 49 5.91 -2.61 -1.61
CA TYR A 49 5.87 -3.03 -3.01
C TYR A 49 5.43 -1.87 -3.90
N TYR A 50 6.36 -1.33 -4.68
CA TYR A 50 6.11 -0.22 -5.59
C TYR A 50 5.69 -0.76 -6.96
N SER A 51 4.39 -0.72 -7.27
CA SER A 51 3.79 -1.24 -8.50
C SER A 51 2.83 -0.20 -9.11
N ASN A 52 3.34 0.65 -9.99
CA ASN A 52 2.65 1.86 -10.46
C ASN A 52 2.77 2.07 -11.98
N SER A 53 2.45 1.06 -12.77
CA SER A 53 2.44 1.15 -14.24
C SER A 53 1.39 2.13 -14.79
N ASN A 54 0.51 2.66 -13.94
CA ASN A 54 -0.44 3.72 -14.27
C ASN A 54 0.20 5.11 -14.39
N ILE A 55 1.45 5.27 -13.99
CA ILE A 55 2.14 6.56 -14.11
C ILE A 55 2.53 6.77 -15.57
N ALA A 56 2.13 7.93 -16.12
CA ALA A 56 2.18 8.22 -17.55
C ALA A 56 3.59 8.25 -18.16
N THR A 57 4.61 8.62 -17.38
CA THR A 57 5.99 8.72 -17.87
C THR A 57 6.97 8.02 -16.95
N ALA A 58 8.04 7.48 -17.53
CA ALA A 58 9.12 6.84 -16.77
C ALA A 58 9.79 7.83 -15.80
N ASP A 59 9.97 9.08 -16.18
CA ASP A 59 10.57 10.11 -15.33
C ASP A 59 9.73 10.37 -14.06
N GLU A 60 8.41 10.47 -14.20
CA GLU A 60 7.51 10.64 -13.05
C GLU A 60 7.47 9.36 -12.18
N PHE A 61 7.56 8.18 -12.81
CA PHE A 61 7.67 6.92 -12.09
C PHE A 61 8.93 6.90 -11.23
N GLU A 62 10.11 7.22 -11.80
CA GLU A 62 11.38 7.26 -11.07
C GLU A 62 11.39 8.36 -10.00
N ARG A 63 10.87 9.55 -10.28
CA ARG A 63 10.76 10.64 -9.29
C ARG A 63 9.98 10.23 -8.05
N ARG A 64 8.86 9.50 -8.23
CA ARG A 64 8.07 8.98 -7.10
C ARG A 64 8.79 7.84 -6.40
N LEU A 65 9.46 6.98 -7.16
CA LEU A 65 10.23 5.86 -6.63
C LEU A 65 11.38 6.32 -5.74
N GLU A 66 12.10 7.38 -6.12
CA GLU A 66 13.17 7.97 -5.29
C GLU A 66 12.65 8.36 -3.90
N SER A 67 11.49 9.04 -3.84
CA SER A 67 10.85 9.36 -2.56
C SER A 67 10.45 8.10 -1.78
N VAL A 68 10.03 7.02 -2.46
CA VAL A 68 9.69 5.75 -1.80
C VAL A 68 10.94 5.05 -1.28
N ARG A 69 12.07 5.11 -1.99
CA ARG A 69 13.37 4.61 -1.51
C ARG A 69 13.82 5.36 -0.24
N ALA A 70 13.68 6.69 -0.24
CA ALA A 70 13.97 7.51 0.94
C ALA A 70 13.07 7.11 2.13
N LEU A 71 11.77 6.91 1.90
CA LEU A 71 10.85 6.44 2.93
C LEU A 71 11.25 5.06 3.46
N ALA A 72 11.58 4.12 2.59
CA ALA A 72 12.01 2.78 2.98
C ALA A 72 13.24 2.82 3.89
N GLY A 73 14.23 3.68 3.57
CA GLY A 73 15.41 3.89 4.41
C GLY A 73 15.10 4.54 5.76
N ILE A 74 14.18 5.52 5.81
CA ILE A 74 13.78 6.19 7.06
C ILE A 74 13.10 5.22 8.04
N PHE A 75 12.26 4.33 7.53
CA PHE A 75 11.51 3.36 8.34
C PHE A 75 12.19 1.99 8.45
N ASP A 76 13.38 1.82 7.89
CA ASP A 76 14.14 0.56 7.85
C ASP A 76 13.30 -0.62 7.33
N LEU A 77 12.65 -0.43 6.17
CA LEU A 77 11.75 -1.40 5.57
C LEU A 77 12.28 -1.96 4.25
N PRO A 78 12.11 -3.26 4.00
CA PRO A 78 12.36 -3.84 2.68
C PRO A 78 11.48 -3.19 1.63
N LEU A 79 12.05 -2.90 0.46
CA LEU A 79 11.36 -2.36 -0.70
C LEU A 79 11.57 -3.27 -1.91
N GLU A 80 10.49 -3.74 -2.48
CA GLU A 80 10.47 -4.41 -3.79
C GLU A 80 9.86 -3.48 -4.83
N ILE A 81 10.42 -3.50 -6.03
CA ILE A 81 10.02 -2.65 -7.15
C ILE A 81 9.52 -3.53 -8.27
N ASP A 82 8.29 -3.29 -8.69
CA ASP A 82 7.71 -3.97 -9.83
C ASP A 82 8.19 -3.36 -11.14
N ARG A 83 8.18 -4.17 -12.20
CA ARG A 83 8.49 -3.68 -13.53
C ARG A 83 7.51 -2.59 -13.94
N TYR A 84 8.03 -1.45 -14.36
CA TYR A 84 7.23 -0.41 -15.01
C TYR A 84 6.79 -0.90 -16.39
N ASP A 85 5.48 -0.94 -16.61
CA ASP A 85 4.86 -1.46 -17.83
C ASP A 85 3.60 -0.64 -18.16
N HIS A 86 3.81 0.62 -18.47
CA HIS A 86 2.73 1.55 -18.82
C HIS A 86 1.93 1.12 -20.05
N PRO A 87 2.55 0.56 -21.12
CA PRO A 87 1.79 0.07 -22.27
C PRO A 87 0.76 -1.00 -21.90
N SER A 88 1.10 -1.96 -21.03
CA SER A 88 0.13 -2.96 -20.57
C SER A 88 -0.99 -2.36 -19.75
N TRP A 89 -0.69 -1.37 -18.89
CA TRP A 89 -1.74 -0.63 -18.16
C TRP A 89 -2.64 0.14 -19.12
N LEU A 90 -2.08 0.83 -20.11
CA LEU A 90 -2.82 1.60 -21.10
C LEU A 90 -3.71 0.68 -21.94
N GLY A 91 -3.25 -0.53 -22.30
CA GLY A 91 -4.05 -1.55 -22.96
C GLY A 91 -5.31 -1.94 -22.18
N CYS A 92 -5.26 -1.93 -20.84
CA CYS A 92 -6.42 -2.22 -19.99
C CYS A 92 -7.33 -1.00 -19.75
N ALA A 93 -6.74 0.19 -19.56
CA ALA A 93 -7.46 1.38 -19.09
C ALA A 93 -7.75 2.40 -20.18
N GLY A 94 -7.04 2.32 -21.32
CA GLY A 94 -7.11 3.34 -22.39
C GLY A 94 -8.45 3.44 -23.10
N CYS A 95 -9.20 2.34 -23.21
CA CYS A 95 -10.56 2.39 -23.77
C CYS A 95 -11.54 3.25 -22.93
N LEU A 96 -11.16 3.56 -21.69
CA LEU A 96 -11.91 4.41 -20.77
C LEU A 96 -11.27 5.81 -20.61
N ALA A 97 -10.49 6.27 -21.59
CA ALA A 97 -9.78 7.56 -21.55
C ALA A 97 -10.74 8.75 -21.32
N ALA A 98 -11.93 8.72 -21.92
CA ALA A 98 -12.94 9.77 -21.78
C ALA A 98 -13.65 9.79 -20.41
N GLU A 99 -13.48 8.75 -19.60
CA GLU A 99 -14.08 8.71 -18.26
C GLU A 99 -13.43 9.75 -17.32
N PRO A 100 -14.21 10.42 -16.47
CA PRO A 100 -13.64 11.37 -15.51
C PRO A 100 -12.79 10.64 -14.45
N GLU A 101 -12.00 11.39 -13.71
CA GLU A 101 -11.38 10.89 -12.50
C GLU A 101 -12.47 10.39 -11.52
N ARG A 102 -12.29 9.21 -10.95
CA ARG A 102 -13.26 8.42 -10.14
C ARG A 102 -14.37 7.71 -10.94
N GLY A 103 -14.41 7.85 -12.28
CA GLY A 103 -15.29 7.08 -13.17
C GLY A 103 -14.80 5.64 -13.36
N ALA A 104 -15.33 4.97 -14.40
CA ALA A 104 -15.11 3.54 -14.66
C ALA A 104 -13.63 3.16 -14.86
N ARG A 105 -12.78 4.08 -15.33
CA ARG A 105 -11.34 3.86 -15.49
C ARG A 105 -10.62 3.56 -14.16
N CYS A 106 -11.00 4.22 -13.06
CA CYS A 106 -10.30 4.10 -11.79
C CYS A 106 -10.36 2.70 -11.18
N PRO A 107 -11.50 1.98 -11.13
CA PRO A 107 -11.54 0.58 -10.69
C PRO A 107 -10.65 -0.35 -11.53
N VAL A 108 -10.56 -0.16 -12.85
CA VAL A 108 -9.66 -0.92 -13.74
C VAL A 108 -8.20 -0.65 -13.38
N CYS A 109 -7.84 0.62 -13.17
CA CYS A 109 -6.51 1.02 -12.71
C CYS A 109 -6.15 0.40 -11.35
N PHE A 110 -7.07 0.41 -10.38
CA PHE A 110 -6.83 -0.22 -9.08
C PHE A 110 -6.62 -1.72 -9.21
N ASN A 111 -7.45 -2.39 -10.04
CA ASN A 111 -7.33 -3.81 -10.28
C ASN A 111 -5.96 -4.18 -10.85
N PHE A 112 -5.46 -3.42 -11.82
CA PHE A 112 -4.15 -3.67 -12.42
C PHE A 112 -3.02 -3.70 -11.38
N SER A 113 -2.96 -2.72 -10.48
CA SER A 113 -1.93 -2.67 -9.44
C SER A 113 -2.16 -3.72 -8.34
N LEU A 114 -3.42 -3.95 -7.94
CA LEU A 114 -3.73 -4.91 -6.87
C LEU A 114 -3.55 -6.35 -7.32
N GLU A 115 -3.82 -6.69 -8.59
CA GLU A 115 -3.53 -8.00 -9.17
C GLU A 115 -2.05 -8.33 -9.12
N ARG A 116 -1.19 -7.39 -9.55
CA ARG A 116 0.28 -7.56 -9.53
C ARG A 116 0.76 -7.74 -8.09
N THR A 117 0.21 -6.94 -7.17
CA THR A 117 0.52 -7.06 -5.74
C THR A 117 0.07 -8.40 -5.15
N ALA A 118 -1.13 -8.86 -5.50
CA ALA A 118 -1.66 -10.15 -5.04
C ALA A 118 -0.81 -11.34 -5.53
N ARG A 119 -0.41 -11.33 -6.82
CA ARG A 119 0.49 -12.34 -7.39
C ARG A 119 1.83 -12.37 -6.65
N ARG A 120 2.40 -11.19 -6.35
CA ARG A 120 3.67 -11.11 -5.61
C ARG A 120 3.51 -11.57 -4.16
N ALA A 121 2.43 -11.18 -3.49
CA ALA A 121 2.12 -11.61 -2.12
C ALA A 121 1.97 -13.13 -2.03
N ALA A 122 1.27 -13.74 -2.98
CA ALA A 122 1.12 -15.19 -3.05
C ALA A 122 2.47 -15.91 -3.17
N ALA A 123 3.38 -15.40 -4.01
CA ALA A 123 4.73 -15.95 -4.16
C ALA A 123 5.58 -15.83 -2.87
N LEU A 124 5.26 -14.86 -2.00
CA LEU A 124 5.94 -14.64 -0.72
C LEU A 124 5.24 -15.34 0.45
N GLY A 125 4.08 -15.96 0.25
CA GLY A 125 3.25 -16.49 1.34
C GLY A 125 2.79 -15.38 2.31
N ALA A 126 2.47 -14.19 1.80
CA ALA A 126 2.12 -13.01 2.57
C ALA A 126 0.68 -12.57 2.30
N ASN A 127 0.08 -11.85 3.24
CA ASN A 127 -1.10 -11.03 2.96
C ASN A 127 -0.69 -9.74 2.26
N PHE A 128 -1.65 -9.02 1.67
CA PHE A 128 -1.34 -7.73 1.08
C PHE A 128 -2.41 -6.68 1.37
N ALA A 129 -1.97 -5.41 1.34
CA ALA A 129 -2.80 -4.24 1.50
C ALA A 129 -2.35 -3.14 0.53
N THR A 130 -3.07 -2.01 0.52
CA THR A 130 -2.71 -0.88 -0.36
C THR A 130 -2.81 0.45 0.35
N THR A 131 -1.90 1.36 0.03
CA THR A 131 -1.91 2.76 0.49
C THR A 131 -2.89 3.65 -0.29
N LEU A 132 -3.54 3.14 -1.34
CA LEU A 132 -4.51 3.90 -2.13
C LEU A 132 -5.66 4.46 -1.28
N THR A 133 -6.03 3.77 -0.21
CA THR A 133 -7.15 4.15 0.67
C THR A 133 -6.86 5.38 1.52
N VAL A 134 -5.62 5.87 1.62
CA VAL A 134 -5.31 7.09 2.38
C VAL A 134 -5.79 8.35 1.67
N SER A 135 -5.85 8.31 0.33
CA SER A 135 -6.23 9.48 -0.48
C SER A 135 -7.71 9.84 -0.28
N PRO A 136 -8.04 11.11 0.00
CA PRO A 136 -9.43 11.57 0.06
C PRO A 136 -10.13 11.53 -1.30
N HIS A 137 -9.34 11.48 -2.38
CA HIS A 137 -9.83 11.44 -3.76
C HIS A 137 -10.14 10.03 -4.26
N LYS A 138 -9.89 8.98 -3.46
CA LYS A 138 -10.15 7.59 -3.84
C LYS A 138 -11.17 6.95 -2.89
N SER A 139 -12.17 6.28 -3.44
CA SER A 139 -13.18 5.58 -2.65
C SER A 139 -12.60 4.31 -2.03
N SER A 140 -12.51 4.24 -0.69
CA SER A 140 -12.10 3.01 0.01
C SER A 140 -13.02 1.85 -0.32
N ARG A 141 -14.35 2.08 -0.48
CA ARG A 141 -15.31 1.06 -0.85
C ARG A 141 -14.95 0.40 -2.17
N VAL A 142 -14.70 1.19 -3.22
CA VAL A 142 -14.32 0.68 -4.54
C VAL A 142 -12.99 -0.08 -4.48
N ILE A 143 -12.01 0.43 -3.74
CA ILE A 143 -10.71 -0.25 -3.56
C ILE A 143 -10.91 -1.59 -2.86
N PHE A 144 -11.78 -1.68 -1.85
CA PHE A 144 -12.07 -2.94 -1.16
C PHE A 144 -12.83 -3.92 -2.03
N GLU A 145 -13.81 -3.46 -2.82
CA GLU A 145 -14.52 -4.28 -3.80
C GLU A 145 -13.56 -4.89 -4.84
N VAL A 146 -12.60 -4.12 -5.30
CA VAL A 146 -11.56 -4.60 -6.23
C VAL A 146 -10.57 -5.53 -5.52
N GLY A 147 -10.08 -5.14 -4.34
CA GLY A 147 -9.08 -5.91 -3.59
C GLY A 147 -9.60 -7.27 -3.13
N SER A 148 -10.87 -7.35 -2.71
CA SER A 148 -11.50 -8.59 -2.24
C SER A 148 -11.68 -9.67 -3.32
N ARG A 149 -11.45 -9.35 -4.58
CA ARG A 149 -11.37 -10.34 -5.67
C ARG A 149 -10.12 -11.21 -5.59
N TRP A 150 -9.11 -10.77 -4.81
CA TRP A 150 -7.82 -11.41 -4.67
C TRP A 150 -7.67 -12.00 -3.28
N ASN A 151 -7.22 -13.25 -3.20
CA ASN A 151 -6.97 -13.92 -1.93
C ASN A 151 -5.92 -13.14 -1.10
N HIS A 152 -6.05 -13.20 0.22
CA HIS A 152 -5.13 -12.57 1.18
C HIS A 152 -5.11 -11.03 1.18
N PHE A 153 -6.10 -10.38 0.58
CA PHE A 153 -6.27 -8.94 0.70
C PHE A 153 -6.72 -8.53 2.11
N GLU A 154 -6.02 -7.58 2.71
CA GLU A 154 -6.40 -6.97 3.98
C GLU A 154 -6.99 -5.57 3.74
N PRO A 155 -8.28 -5.31 4.05
CA PRO A 155 -8.94 -4.05 3.77
C PRO A 155 -8.65 -3.00 4.86
N HIS A 156 -7.50 -2.34 4.79
CA HIS A 156 -7.16 -1.23 5.67
C HIS A 156 -7.69 0.10 5.13
N ASP A 157 -8.59 0.77 5.88
CA ASP A 157 -8.99 2.15 5.58
C ASP A 157 -8.04 3.14 6.27
N PHE A 158 -6.99 3.49 5.55
CA PHE A 158 -5.95 4.39 6.07
C PHE A 158 -6.39 5.86 6.16
N LYS A 159 -7.56 6.27 5.62
CA LYS A 159 -8.14 7.60 5.84
C LYS A 159 -8.62 7.79 7.27
N LYS A 160 -9.10 6.73 7.91
CA LYS A 160 -9.61 6.79 9.29
C LYS A 160 -8.53 7.26 10.25
N LYS A 161 -8.95 7.87 11.36
CA LYS A 161 -8.06 8.42 12.41
C LYS A 161 -7.07 9.46 11.85
N ASN A 162 -7.56 10.38 11.00
CA ASN A 162 -6.76 11.45 10.39
C ASN A 162 -5.55 10.99 9.56
N GLY A 163 -5.60 9.77 9.01
CA GLY A 163 -4.45 9.17 8.33
C GLY A 163 -3.93 9.98 7.14
N PHE A 164 -4.81 10.65 6.39
CA PHE A 164 -4.36 11.56 5.32
C PHE A 164 -3.60 12.77 5.87
N LEU A 165 -4.12 13.40 6.93
CA LEU A 165 -3.46 14.54 7.56
C LEU A 165 -2.08 14.12 8.10
N ARG A 166 -2.02 13.00 8.82
CA ARG A 166 -0.77 12.46 9.33
C ARG A 166 0.25 12.17 8.21
N SER A 167 -0.20 11.58 7.11
CA SER A 167 0.63 11.33 5.94
C SER A 167 1.20 12.63 5.33
N ARG A 168 0.41 13.71 5.30
CA ARG A 168 0.87 15.03 4.83
C ARG A 168 1.88 15.67 5.77
N GLU A 169 1.71 15.54 7.08
CA GLU A 169 2.67 16.01 8.09
C GLU A 169 4.02 15.32 7.92
N LEU A 170 4.01 13.98 7.81
CA LEU A 170 5.22 13.20 7.61
C LEU A 170 5.90 13.52 6.27
N ALA A 171 5.12 13.72 5.21
CA ALA A 171 5.65 14.11 3.91
C ALA A 171 6.40 15.45 3.96
N ARG A 172 5.87 16.44 4.69
CA ARG A 172 6.55 17.72 4.92
C ARG A 172 7.81 17.56 5.79
N LYS A 173 7.70 16.78 6.87
CA LYS A 173 8.81 16.51 7.80
C LYS A 173 10.02 15.90 7.10
N TYR A 174 9.78 14.97 6.18
CA TYR A 174 10.84 14.22 5.49
C TYR A 174 11.14 14.72 4.07
N GLY A 175 10.46 15.79 3.61
CA GLY A 175 10.72 16.39 2.30
C GLY A 175 10.32 15.50 1.12
N PHE A 176 9.31 14.64 1.26
CA PHE A 176 8.88 13.77 0.17
C PHE A 176 8.24 14.56 -0.97
N TYR A 177 8.52 14.13 -2.20
CA TYR A 177 7.91 14.70 -3.39
C TYR A 177 6.38 14.61 -3.35
N LEU A 178 5.72 15.75 -3.48
CA LEU A 178 4.27 15.89 -3.47
C LEU A 178 3.75 16.09 -4.88
N GLN A 179 3.19 15.03 -5.46
CA GLN A 179 2.57 15.10 -6.78
C GLN A 179 1.24 15.88 -6.74
N ASN A 180 0.91 16.58 -7.82
CA ASN A 180 -0.34 17.34 -8.00
C ASN A 180 -1.41 16.58 -8.79
N PHE A 181 -1.11 15.39 -9.33
CA PHE A 181 -2.04 14.54 -10.09
C PHE A 181 -1.95 13.07 -9.67
N CYS A 182 -2.95 12.26 -10.04
CA CYS A 182 -3.02 10.84 -9.64
C CYS A 182 -1.87 9.99 -10.20
N GLY A 183 -1.42 10.30 -11.42
CA GLY A 183 -0.31 9.61 -12.09
C GLY A 183 -0.59 9.33 -13.57
N CYS A 184 -1.81 8.91 -13.93
CA CYS A 184 -2.14 8.68 -15.32
C CYS A 184 -2.31 10.00 -16.09
N GLU A 185 -2.07 9.98 -17.37
CA GLU A 185 -2.22 11.11 -18.29
C GLU A 185 -3.62 11.75 -18.25
N PHE A 186 -4.64 10.92 -18.04
CA PHE A 186 -6.05 11.33 -17.96
C PHE A 186 -6.42 12.05 -16.65
N SER A 187 -5.49 12.14 -15.69
CA SER A 187 -5.68 12.84 -14.41
C SER A 187 -4.90 14.15 -14.32
N ARG A 188 -4.15 14.51 -15.37
CA ARG A 188 -3.51 15.81 -15.46
C ARG A 188 -4.58 16.89 -15.64
N ARG A 189 -4.50 17.94 -14.84
CA ARG A 189 -5.29 19.15 -15.06
C ARG A 189 -4.47 20.00 -16.01
N GLU A 190 -5.10 20.48 -17.06
CA GLU A 190 -4.56 21.60 -17.84
C GLU A 190 -4.63 22.82 -16.94
N ASP A 191 -3.49 23.45 -16.69
CA ASP A 191 -3.36 24.72 -15.93
C ASP A 191 -3.90 25.88 -16.77
#